data_7dc4adc07f8ea333faeff3a87e3328e2
#
_entry.id   7dc4adc07f8ea333faeff3a87e3328e2
#
_cell.length_a   1.000
_cell.length_b   1.000
_cell.length_c   1.000
_cell.angle_alpha   90.00
_cell.angle_beta   90.00
_cell.angle_gamma   90.00
#
_symmetry.space_group_name_H-M   'P 1'
#
loop_
_entity.id
_entity.type
_entity.pdbx_description
1 polymer ?
#
loop_
_entity_poly.entity_id
_entity_poly.type
_entity_poly.pdbx_seq_one_letter_code
_entity_poly.pdbx_strand_id
1 'polypeptide(L)'
;MYVIIKFDNKGGDAMCTYILMHKNIPVLTAILDDTLTVTKVTEIINPDHKPLNMMVMDNQEIALNDFLRYHAIPSSRSNLEDLLEAYHASDALEFSLRSYQLNLSDHYWMKPIHSNLDWDTINSYDHPIIDTPLFLSDSDDIDIDLITPNSSVNGSLRQMWVQHKKGIRLLKAGNFLNQQPFNEVFVSKLCKELNFHHVPYELETITSGKIVSSCPLFTSGDIEYIPAWHIAAPLKRRDNKYQAFLDQCTHFSIPNVKAHLDATLALDYLTLNDDCHYGNFGFLRNSTTLEFLGMAPIFDNGNTLWYNEMTINPHRPFHTYPSLPFKSKHDKQIKYVTTPLTIPQSLSKTAMELMDFIYAKNSNITEDRLTMMKTSFAERLDMLNAYLTKLK
;
A
#
# COMPACT_ATOMS: atom_id res chain seq x y z
N MET A 1 -20.81 -9.45 22.94
CA MET A 1 -21.87 -10.28 22.32
C MET A 1 -21.72 -10.09 20.81
N TYR A 2 -20.95 -10.98 20.17
CA TYR A 2 -20.62 -10.85 18.75
C TYR A 2 -21.85 -11.18 17.91
N VAL A 3 -22.32 -10.23 17.14
CA VAL A 3 -23.33 -10.50 16.11
C VAL A 3 -22.58 -11.15 14.95
N ILE A 4 -22.53 -12.50 14.94
CA ILE A 4 -22.19 -13.25 13.75
C ILE A 4 -23.21 -12.80 12.70
N ILE A 5 -22.78 -12.12 11.66
CA ILE A 5 -23.59 -11.88 10.47
C ILE A 5 -23.86 -13.28 9.87
N LYS A 6 -24.92 -13.93 10.35
CA LYS A 6 -25.47 -15.07 9.65
C LYS A 6 -26.07 -14.52 8.38
N PHE A 7 -25.38 -14.73 7.26
CA PHE A 7 -26.06 -14.74 5.99
C PHE A 7 -27.07 -15.89 6.09
N ASP A 8 -28.33 -15.57 6.43
CA ASP A 8 -29.39 -16.55 6.53
C ASP A 8 -29.69 -17.03 5.10
N ASN A 9 -29.01 -18.09 4.70
CA ASN A 9 -29.23 -18.82 3.44
C ASN A 9 -30.62 -19.50 3.47
N LYS A 10 -31.68 -18.72 3.51
CA LYS A 10 -33.03 -19.17 3.18
C LYS A 10 -33.36 -18.66 1.81
N GLY A 11 -33.28 -19.58 0.84
CA GLY A 11 -33.55 -19.49 -0.57
C GLY A 11 -34.45 -18.33 -1.02
N GLY A 12 -33.86 -17.44 -1.81
CA GLY A 12 -34.42 -16.29 -2.47
C GLY A 12 -33.34 -15.21 -2.52
N ASP A 13 -33.24 -14.45 -3.61
CA ASP A 13 -32.25 -13.36 -3.84
C ASP A 13 -32.10 -12.46 -2.61
N ALA A 14 -31.17 -12.82 -1.69
CA ALA A 14 -30.99 -12.11 -0.42
C ALA A 14 -30.18 -10.83 -0.71
N MET A 15 -30.86 -9.78 -1.10
CA MET A 15 -30.26 -8.44 -1.23
C MET A 15 -30.00 -7.87 0.16
N CYS A 16 -28.73 -7.57 0.46
CA CYS A 16 -28.34 -6.92 1.70
C CYS A 16 -28.11 -5.43 1.47
N THR A 17 -28.71 -4.59 2.32
CA THR A 17 -28.52 -3.14 2.26
C THR A 17 -27.47 -2.72 3.28
N TYR A 18 -26.51 -1.94 2.83
CA TYR A 18 -25.45 -1.36 3.63
C TYR A 18 -25.41 0.16 3.50
N ILE A 19 -24.86 0.80 4.52
CA ILE A 19 -24.49 2.21 4.50
C ILE A 19 -22.97 2.28 4.43
N LEU A 20 -22.41 2.91 3.40
CA LEU A 20 -21.02 3.32 3.44
C LEU A 20 -20.90 4.48 4.41
N MET A 21 -20.07 4.31 5.41
CA MET A 21 -19.80 5.31 6.44
C MET A 21 -18.39 5.88 6.24
N HIS A 22 -18.18 7.13 6.63
CA HIS A 22 -16.87 7.75 6.80
C HIS A 22 -16.81 8.24 8.26
N LYS A 23 -16.11 7.52 9.15
CA LYS A 23 -16.30 7.61 10.60
C LYS A 23 -17.79 7.44 10.95
N ASN A 24 -18.35 8.38 11.72
CA ASN A 24 -19.78 8.39 12.07
C ASN A 24 -20.68 9.11 11.02
N ILE A 25 -20.14 9.53 9.89
CA ILE A 25 -20.88 10.23 8.84
C ILE A 25 -21.37 9.21 7.81
N PRO A 26 -22.71 9.05 7.62
CA PRO A 26 -23.24 8.21 6.57
C PRO A 26 -23.00 8.87 5.20
N VAL A 27 -22.39 8.14 4.27
CA VAL A 27 -22.01 8.67 2.94
C VAL A 27 -23.06 8.36 1.88
N LEU A 28 -23.45 7.09 1.80
CA LEU A 28 -24.44 6.61 0.84
C LEU A 28 -25.06 5.28 1.33
N THR A 29 -26.17 4.88 0.72
CA THR A 29 -26.74 3.54 0.88
C THR A 29 -26.60 2.74 -0.42
N ALA A 30 -26.29 1.45 -0.27
CA ALA A 30 -26.09 0.53 -1.40
C ALA A 30 -26.70 -0.83 -1.12
N ILE A 31 -27.17 -1.47 -2.22
CA ILE A 31 -27.66 -2.84 -2.22
C ILE A 31 -26.57 -3.74 -2.80
N LEU A 32 -26.22 -4.78 -2.08
CA LEU A 32 -25.32 -5.85 -2.52
C LEU A 32 -26.14 -7.11 -2.77
N ASP A 33 -25.78 -7.86 -3.82
CA ASP A 33 -26.34 -9.18 -4.09
C ASP A 33 -25.68 -10.29 -3.25
N ASP A 34 -26.05 -11.54 -3.51
CA ASP A 34 -25.52 -12.72 -2.83
C ASP A 34 -24.04 -13.00 -3.10
N THR A 35 -23.46 -12.38 -4.14
CA THR A 35 -22.02 -12.38 -4.43
C THR A 35 -21.30 -11.18 -3.84
N LEU A 36 -21.97 -10.41 -2.98
CA LEU A 36 -21.47 -9.16 -2.37
C LEU A 36 -21.08 -8.07 -3.39
N THR A 37 -21.60 -8.17 -4.61
CA THR A 37 -21.44 -7.15 -5.64
C THR A 37 -22.48 -6.05 -5.45
N VAL A 38 -22.03 -4.79 -5.47
CA VAL A 38 -22.93 -3.63 -5.42
C VAL A 38 -23.74 -3.60 -6.72
N THR A 39 -25.05 -3.81 -6.61
CA THR A 39 -25.99 -3.79 -7.73
C THR A 39 -26.66 -2.43 -7.88
N LYS A 40 -26.77 -1.66 -6.79
CA LYS A 40 -27.41 -0.35 -6.82
C LYS A 40 -26.90 0.55 -5.68
N VAL A 41 -26.55 1.78 -6.01
CA VAL A 41 -26.44 2.90 -5.06
C VAL A 41 -27.82 3.55 -4.98
N THR A 42 -28.47 3.44 -3.83
CA THR A 42 -29.88 3.86 -3.68
C THR A 42 -30.03 5.32 -3.30
N GLU A 43 -29.04 5.84 -2.54
CA GLU A 43 -29.05 7.22 -2.08
C GLU A 43 -27.61 7.69 -1.82
N ILE A 44 -27.30 8.93 -2.17
CA ILE A 44 -26.08 9.63 -1.75
C ILE A 44 -26.46 10.64 -0.68
N ILE A 45 -26.02 10.41 0.56
CA ILE A 45 -26.42 11.19 1.75
C ILE A 45 -25.47 12.39 1.93
N ASN A 46 -24.15 12.11 1.92
CA ASN A 46 -23.10 13.12 2.09
C ASN A 46 -22.10 13.05 0.93
N PRO A 47 -22.33 13.79 -0.17
CA PRO A 47 -21.54 13.70 -1.40
C PRO A 47 -20.08 14.11 -1.21
N ASP A 48 -19.76 15.03 -0.29
CA ASP A 48 -18.39 15.49 -0.02
C ASP A 48 -17.53 14.43 0.68
N HIS A 49 -18.17 13.50 1.37
CA HIS A 49 -17.52 12.38 2.05
C HIS A 49 -17.37 11.13 1.18
N LYS A 50 -17.76 11.16 -0.09
CA LYS A 50 -17.54 10.00 -0.98
C LYS A 50 -16.04 9.66 -1.12
N PRO A 51 -15.70 8.38 -1.25
CA PRO A 51 -14.38 8.00 -1.71
C PRO A 51 -14.00 8.73 -2.99
N LEU A 52 -12.74 9.14 -3.12
CA LEU A 52 -12.32 10.04 -4.20
C LEU A 52 -12.54 9.44 -5.60
N ASN A 53 -12.45 8.11 -5.76
CA ASN A 53 -12.75 7.43 -7.01
C ASN A 53 -14.24 7.58 -7.42
N MET A 54 -15.15 7.68 -6.46
CA MET A 54 -16.58 7.97 -6.73
C MET A 54 -16.85 9.42 -7.10
N MET A 55 -15.89 10.33 -6.88
CA MET A 55 -15.99 11.73 -7.34
C MET A 55 -15.52 11.89 -8.79
N VAL A 56 -14.63 11.00 -9.27
CA VAL A 56 -14.04 11.07 -10.63
C VAL A 56 -14.64 10.08 -11.62
N MET A 57 -15.44 9.11 -11.17
CA MET A 57 -16.10 8.11 -12.01
C MET A 57 -17.60 8.42 -12.13
N ASP A 58 -18.14 8.32 -13.35
CA ASP A 58 -19.55 8.58 -13.59
C ASP A 58 -20.47 7.48 -13.02
N ASN A 59 -20.05 6.21 -13.13
CA ASN A 59 -20.84 5.07 -12.64
C ASN A 59 -20.48 4.79 -11.16
N GLN A 60 -21.43 5.08 -10.28
CA GLN A 60 -21.25 4.99 -8.83
C GLN A 60 -21.19 3.53 -8.33
N GLU A 61 -21.92 2.62 -8.97
CA GLU A 61 -21.91 1.20 -8.62
C GLU A 61 -20.54 0.57 -8.94
N ILE A 62 -19.98 0.86 -10.12
CA ILE A 62 -18.64 0.39 -10.50
C ILE A 62 -17.61 1.00 -9.56
N ALA A 63 -17.69 2.30 -9.29
CA ALA A 63 -16.73 2.98 -8.41
C ALA A 63 -16.76 2.41 -6.98
N LEU A 64 -17.94 2.11 -6.43
CA LEU A 64 -18.08 1.50 -5.12
C LEU A 64 -17.57 0.06 -5.11
N ASN A 65 -17.86 -0.74 -6.13
CA ASN A 65 -17.32 -2.09 -6.27
C ASN A 65 -15.79 -2.10 -6.31
N ASP A 66 -15.18 -1.19 -7.09
CA ASP A 66 -13.73 -1.04 -7.16
C ASP A 66 -13.15 -0.65 -5.78
N PHE A 67 -13.82 0.25 -5.06
CA PHE A 67 -13.44 0.68 -3.71
C PHE A 67 -13.47 -0.49 -2.72
N LEU A 68 -14.57 -1.25 -2.65
CA LEU A 68 -14.71 -2.38 -1.74
C LEU A 68 -13.69 -3.49 -2.02
N ARG A 69 -13.41 -3.77 -3.30
CA ARG A 69 -12.39 -4.76 -3.69
C ARG A 69 -10.98 -4.32 -3.34
N TYR A 70 -10.70 -3.02 -3.40
CA TYR A 70 -9.39 -2.50 -2.97
C TYR A 70 -9.19 -2.63 -1.45
N HIS A 71 -10.25 -2.60 -0.66
CA HIS A 71 -10.25 -2.83 0.79
C HIS A 71 -10.28 -4.32 1.17
N ALA A 72 -10.15 -5.22 0.23
CA ALA A 72 -9.98 -6.65 0.48
C ALA A 72 -8.53 -7.08 0.26
N ILE A 73 -8.13 -8.18 0.89
CA ILE A 73 -6.82 -8.79 0.63
C ILE A 73 -6.73 -9.13 -0.86
N PRO A 74 -5.65 -8.74 -1.57
CA PRO A 74 -5.54 -9.02 -3.00
C PRO A 74 -5.36 -10.53 -3.25
N SER A 75 -5.93 -11.01 -4.36
CA SER A 75 -5.84 -12.43 -4.79
C SER A 75 -4.40 -12.91 -5.03
N SER A 76 -3.44 -11.99 -5.18
CA SER A 76 -2.01 -12.30 -5.30
C SER A 76 -1.33 -12.62 -3.96
N ARG A 77 -2.01 -12.48 -2.82
CA ARG A 77 -1.47 -12.81 -1.50
C ARG A 77 -1.23 -14.30 -1.37
N SER A 78 0.01 -14.69 -1.03
CA SER A 78 0.45 -16.09 -1.06
C SER A 78 -0.25 -17.01 -0.04
N ASN A 79 -0.82 -16.47 1.03
CA ASN A 79 -1.55 -17.23 2.06
C ASN A 79 -3.04 -16.88 2.11
N LEU A 80 -3.61 -16.38 1.02
CA LEU A 80 -5.02 -16.01 1.01
C LEU A 80 -5.94 -17.22 1.26
N GLU A 81 -5.65 -18.37 0.62
CA GLU A 81 -6.45 -19.59 0.77
C GLU A 81 -6.46 -20.07 2.23
N ASP A 82 -5.29 -20.09 2.89
CA ASP A 82 -5.17 -20.47 4.31
C ASP A 82 -6.00 -19.53 5.21
N LEU A 83 -5.96 -18.21 4.93
CA LEU A 83 -6.76 -17.23 5.66
C LEU A 83 -8.27 -17.44 5.44
N LEU A 84 -8.69 -17.64 4.20
CA LEU A 84 -10.11 -17.86 3.88
C LEU A 84 -10.64 -19.13 4.54
N GLU A 85 -9.85 -20.22 4.55
CA GLU A 85 -10.22 -21.46 5.24
C GLU A 85 -10.34 -21.23 6.76
N ALA A 86 -9.34 -20.62 7.38
CA ALA A 86 -9.34 -20.35 8.83
C ALA A 86 -10.51 -19.46 9.28
N TYR A 87 -10.85 -18.47 8.48
CA TYR A 87 -11.95 -17.55 8.78
C TYR A 87 -13.29 -17.99 8.19
N HIS A 88 -13.36 -19.15 7.54
CA HIS A 88 -14.57 -19.70 6.89
C HIS A 88 -15.23 -18.71 5.91
N ALA A 89 -14.42 -17.93 5.20
CA ALA A 89 -14.89 -16.99 4.19
C ALA A 89 -14.76 -17.57 2.79
N SER A 90 -15.71 -17.28 1.90
CA SER A 90 -15.70 -17.81 0.53
C SER A 90 -14.71 -17.06 -0.37
N ASP A 91 -14.48 -15.78 -0.08
CA ASP A 91 -13.52 -14.93 -0.78
C ASP A 91 -13.03 -13.76 0.09
N ALA A 92 -12.07 -13.01 -0.45
CA ALA A 92 -11.45 -11.90 0.26
C ALA A 92 -12.41 -10.73 0.54
N LEU A 93 -13.41 -10.52 -0.32
CA LEU A 93 -14.41 -9.45 -0.11
C LEU A 93 -15.34 -9.82 1.04
N GLU A 94 -15.82 -11.07 1.09
CA GLU A 94 -16.60 -11.55 2.22
C GLU A 94 -15.80 -11.44 3.52
N PHE A 95 -14.53 -11.86 3.50
CA PHE A 95 -13.67 -11.79 4.68
C PHE A 95 -13.54 -10.35 5.19
N SER A 96 -13.28 -9.38 4.30
CA SER A 96 -13.17 -7.97 4.70
C SER A 96 -14.52 -7.38 5.17
N LEU A 97 -15.65 -7.75 4.54
CA LEU A 97 -16.98 -7.30 4.93
C LEU A 97 -17.41 -7.84 6.30
N ARG A 98 -16.94 -9.03 6.71
CA ARG A 98 -17.17 -9.55 8.07
C ARG A 98 -16.50 -8.68 9.13
N SER A 99 -15.42 -8.00 8.78
CA SER A 99 -14.76 -6.96 9.57
C SER A 99 -15.25 -5.54 9.21
N TYR A 100 -16.45 -5.42 8.62
CA TYR A 100 -17.05 -4.16 8.20
C TYR A 100 -16.18 -3.34 7.24
N GLN A 101 -15.25 -3.95 6.52
CA GLN A 101 -14.23 -3.28 5.68
C GLN A 101 -13.31 -2.32 6.46
N LEU A 102 -13.22 -2.47 7.77
CA LEU A 102 -12.31 -1.68 8.59
C LEU A 102 -10.86 -1.87 8.16
N ASN A 103 -10.14 -0.77 8.08
CA ASN A 103 -8.71 -0.77 7.78
C ASN A 103 -8.01 0.37 8.55
N LEU A 104 -6.68 0.42 8.44
CA LEU A 104 -5.86 1.47 9.06
C LEU A 104 -5.33 2.48 8.03
N SER A 105 -5.78 2.41 6.78
CA SER A 105 -5.40 3.37 5.74
C SER A 105 -6.33 4.57 5.73
N ASP A 106 -7.64 4.34 5.85
CA ASP A 106 -8.67 5.37 5.84
C ASP A 106 -9.76 5.11 6.88
N HIS A 107 -10.83 5.88 6.86
CA HIS A 107 -11.89 5.85 7.88
C HIS A 107 -13.24 5.39 7.31
N TYR A 108 -13.22 4.75 6.14
CA TYR A 108 -14.44 4.19 5.55
C TYR A 108 -14.74 2.80 6.10
N TRP A 109 -16.04 2.50 6.23
CA TRP A 109 -16.51 1.18 6.64
C TRP A 109 -17.96 0.93 6.17
N MET A 110 -18.33 -0.35 6.09
CA MET A 110 -19.64 -0.79 5.62
C MET A 110 -20.53 -1.19 6.78
N LYS A 111 -21.50 -0.34 7.09
CA LYS A 111 -22.48 -0.55 8.17
C LYS A 111 -23.70 -1.30 7.63
N PRO A 112 -24.07 -2.48 8.16
CA PRO A 112 -25.38 -3.07 7.86
C PRO A 112 -26.51 -2.11 8.29
N ILE A 113 -27.52 -1.92 7.44
CA ILE A 113 -28.54 -0.86 7.63
C ILE A 113 -29.30 -0.94 8.96
N HIS A 114 -29.45 -2.13 9.52
CA HIS A 114 -30.14 -2.34 10.79
C HIS A 114 -29.19 -2.44 12.00
N SER A 115 -27.90 -2.16 11.82
CA SER A 115 -26.91 -2.20 12.88
C SER A 115 -26.90 -0.90 13.68
N ASN A 116 -26.70 -1.00 15.00
CA ASN A 116 -26.48 0.13 15.89
C ASN A 116 -24.99 0.44 16.11
N LEU A 117 -24.07 -0.15 15.31
CA LEU A 117 -22.65 0.12 15.41
C LEU A 117 -22.34 1.58 15.08
N ASP A 118 -21.31 2.09 15.75
CA ASP A 118 -20.71 3.40 15.45
C ASP A 118 -19.19 3.27 15.37
N TRP A 119 -18.55 4.27 14.75
CA TRP A 119 -17.10 4.31 14.55
C TRP A 119 -16.32 4.21 15.87
N ASP A 120 -16.78 4.91 16.89
CA ASP A 120 -16.03 5.01 18.16
C ASP A 120 -15.95 3.66 18.89
N THR A 121 -16.87 2.74 18.58
CA THR A 121 -16.90 1.40 19.18
C THR A 121 -16.18 0.32 18.40
N ILE A 122 -15.87 0.57 17.10
CA ILE A 122 -15.32 -0.51 16.21
C ILE A 122 -13.99 -0.16 15.54
N ASN A 123 -13.56 1.12 15.56
CA ASN A 123 -12.36 1.52 14.83
C ASN A 123 -11.09 0.84 15.38
N SER A 124 -10.15 0.53 14.49
CA SER A 124 -8.90 -0.14 14.85
C SER A 124 -7.80 0.81 15.32
N TYR A 125 -8.04 2.13 15.34
CA TYR A 125 -7.08 3.10 15.88
C TYR A 125 -7.08 3.13 17.40
N ASP A 126 -8.26 2.98 18.01
CA ASP A 126 -8.47 3.11 19.46
C ASP A 126 -8.64 1.74 20.15
N HIS A 127 -8.85 0.67 19.36
CA HIS A 127 -9.06 -0.68 19.88
C HIS A 127 -7.84 -1.57 19.61
N PRO A 128 -7.48 -2.45 20.55
CA PRO A 128 -6.31 -3.32 20.40
C PRO A 128 -6.47 -4.27 19.21
N ILE A 129 -5.38 -4.45 18.45
CA ILE A 129 -5.30 -5.42 17.37
C ILE A 129 -4.80 -6.73 17.96
N ILE A 130 -5.56 -7.82 17.76
CA ILE A 130 -5.17 -9.16 18.17
C ILE A 130 -4.21 -9.73 17.14
N ASP A 131 -3.04 -10.18 17.61
CA ASP A 131 -2.02 -10.82 16.77
C ASP A 131 -2.50 -12.19 16.32
N THR A 132 -2.55 -12.41 15.01
CA THR A 132 -2.87 -13.70 14.41
C THR A 132 -1.68 -14.15 13.56
N PRO A 133 -0.83 -15.05 14.04
CA PRO A 133 0.42 -15.46 13.39
C PRO A 133 0.24 -15.94 11.94
N LEU A 134 -0.90 -16.50 11.57
CA LEU A 134 -1.23 -16.95 10.22
C LEU A 134 -1.08 -15.86 9.14
N PHE A 135 -1.21 -14.59 9.48
CA PHE A 135 -0.98 -13.50 8.53
C PHE A 135 0.48 -13.36 8.10
N LEU A 136 1.43 -13.85 8.90
CA LEU A 136 2.87 -13.72 8.64
C LEU A 136 3.59 -15.03 8.34
N SER A 137 3.14 -16.14 8.89
CA SER A 137 3.77 -17.46 8.78
C SER A 137 2.74 -18.58 8.78
N ASP A 138 3.15 -19.78 8.37
CA ASP A 138 2.33 -20.97 8.56
C ASP A 138 2.24 -21.25 10.07
N SER A 139 1.03 -21.37 10.59
CA SER A 139 0.76 -21.56 12.01
C SER A 139 -0.55 -22.33 12.17
N ASP A 140 -0.54 -23.34 13.04
CA ASP A 140 -1.73 -24.05 13.47
C ASP A 140 -2.43 -23.37 14.66
N ASP A 141 -1.74 -22.43 15.34
CA ASP A 141 -2.32 -21.62 16.41
C ASP A 141 -3.05 -20.41 15.79
N ILE A 142 -4.36 -20.51 15.75
CA ILE A 142 -5.23 -19.46 15.22
C ILE A 142 -6.09 -18.92 16.36
N ASP A 143 -5.72 -17.73 16.84
CA ASP A 143 -6.65 -16.91 17.63
C ASP A 143 -7.45 -16.04 16.65
N ILE A 144 -8.74 -16.33 16.50
CA ILE A 144 -9.58 -15.69 15.50
C ILE A 144 -10.23 -14.45 16.08
N ASP A 145 -9.73 -13.28 15.66
CA ASP A 145 -10.46 -12.03 15.81
C ASP A 145 -11.30 -11.80 14.54
N LEU A 146 -12.62 -11.83 14.70
CA LEU A 146 -13.57 -11.64 13.59
C LEU A 146 -13.62 -10.19 13.10
N ILE A 147 -13.18 -9.23 13.91
CA ILE A 147 -13.14 -7.81 13.56
C ILE A 147 -11.68 -7.37 13.59
N THR A 148 -10.99 -7.54 12.48
CA THR A 148 -9.57 -7.23 12.38
C THR A 148 -9.26 -6.34 11.18
N PRO A 149 -8.43 -5.29 11.33
CA PRO A 149 -7.95 -4.49 10.20
C PRO A 149 -7.02 -5.32 9.27
N ASN A 150 -6.59 -6.51 9.72
CA ASN A 150 -5.77 -7.41 8.93
C ASN A 150 -6.54 -8.06 7.76
N SER A 151 -7.87 -8.10 7.81
CA SER A 151 -8.74 -8.60 6.74
C SER A 151 -8.75 -7.70 5.49
N SER A 152 -8.26 -6.48 5.60
CA SER A 152 -8.27 -5.46 4.53
C SER A 152 -6.88 -4.88 4.22
N VAL A 153 -5.81 -5.53 4.71
CA VAL A 153 -4.44 -5.09 4.40
C VAL A 153 -4.10 -5.41 2.95
N ASN A 154 -3.84 -4.37 2.16
CA ASN A 154 -3.45 -4.53 0.76
C ASN A 154 -1.97 -4.95 0.63
N GLY A 155 -1.62 -5.70 -0.43
CA GLY A 155 -0.27 -6.14 -0.75
C GLY A 155 -0.15 -7.65 -0.95
N SER A 156 0.77 -8.08 -1.83
CA SER A 156 0.99 -9.49 -2.20
C SER A 156 1.81 -10.29 -1.20
N LEU A 157 2.62 -9.63 -0.38
CA LEU A 157 3.41 -10.27 0.67
C LEU A 157 2.56 -10.57 1.90
N ARG A 158 2.93 -11.61 2.65
CA ARG A 158 2.37 -11.85 3.99
C ARG A 158 2.68 -10.66 4.87
N GLN A 159 1.67 -10.05 5.47
CA GLN A 159 1.82 -8.88 6.32
C GLN A 159 0.67 -8.76 7.32
N MET A 160 0.96 -8.10 8.43
CA MET A 160 0.02 -7.96 9.54
C MET A 160 0.25 -6.66 10.31
N TRP A 161 -0.83 -5.97 10.63
CA TRP A 161 -0.81 -4.93 11.66
C TRP A 161 -0.72 -5.55 13.04
N VAL A 162 0.11 -5.00 13.88
CA VAL A 162 0.30 -5.42 15.27
C VAL A 162 0.26 -4.24 16.22
N GLN A 163 -0.24 -4.47 17.43
CA GLN A 163 -0.13 -3.50 18.52
C GLN A 163 1.24 -3.62 19.18
N HIS A 164 2.12 -2.68 18.91
CA HIS A 164 3.45 -2.63 19.49
C HIS A 164 3.51 -1.59 20.64
N LYS A 165 4.53 -1.70 21.52
CA LYS A 165 4.75 -0.73 22.63
C LYS A 165 4.90 0.72 22.16
N LYS A 166 5.32 0.94 20.92
CA LYS A 166 5.52 2.26 20.30
C LYS A 166 4.35 2.67 19.37
N GLY A 167 3.19 2.05 19.49
CA GLY A 167 2.03 2.27 18.62
C GLY A 167 1.82 1.14 17.61
N ILE A 168 0.88 1.33 16.70
CA ILE A 168 0.54 0.34 15.68
C ILE A 168 1.68 0.27 14.64
N ARG A 169 2.07 -0.96 14.27
CA ARG A 169 3.10 -1.23 13.26
C ARG A 169 2.63 -2.25 12.25
N LEU A 170 3.09 -2.09 11.01
CA LEU A 170 2.92 -3.10 9.97
C LEU A 170 4.18 -3.98 9.92
N LEU A 171 3.98 -5.28 10.05
CA LEU A 171 5.02 -6.29 9.81
C LEU A 171 4.84 -6.86 8.40
N LYS A 172 5.94 -6.97 7.62
CA LYS A 172 5.92 -7.52 6.25
C LYS A 172 6.99 -8.61 6.14
N ALA A 173 6.57 -9.80 5.72
CA ALA A 173 7.45 -10.92 5.44
C ALA A 173 7.96 -10.84 3.99
N GLY A 174 9.04 -11.55 3.70
CA GLY A 174 9.57 -11.67 2.35
C GLY A 174 9.22 -13.02 1.71
N ASN A 175 9.47 -13.10 0.40
CA ASN A 175 9.33 -14.30 -0.40
C ASN A 175 10.62 -15.17 -0.37
N PHE A 176 10.94 -15.83 -1.47
CA PHE A 176 11.96 -16.86 -1.65
C PHE A 176 13.32 -16.58 -0.99
N LEU A 177 13.94 -15.42 -1.26
CA LEU A 177 15.23 -15.05 -0.64
C LEU A 177 15.05 -14.25 0.64
N ASN A 178 13.82 -14.01 1.07
CA ASN A 178 13.49 -13.07 2.12
C ASN A 178 14.18 -11.70 1.93
N GLN A 179 14.39 -11.28 0.67
CA GLN A 179 15.12 -10.05 0.36
C GLN A 179 14.28 -8.81 0.59
N GLN A 180 12.96 -8.85 0.36
CA GLN A 180 12.08 -7.68 0.43
C GLN A 180 12.11 -6.95 1.79
N PRO A 181 12.07 -7.60 2.96
CA PRO A 181 12.19 -6.92 4.24
C PRO A 181 13.50 -6.12 4.37
N PHE A 182 14.58 -6.64 3.82
CA PHE A 182 15.89 -5.98 3.84
C PHE A 182 15.94 -4.81 2.86
N ASN A 183 15.30 -4.94 1.70
CA ASN A 183 15.14 -3.85 0.73
C ASN A 183 14.35 -2.69 1.33
N GLU A 184 13.23 -2.95 2.04
CA GLU A 184 12.46 -1.92 2.74
C GLU A 184 13.35 -1.09 3.68
N VAL A 185 14.15 -1.78 4.51
CA VAL A 185 15.03 -1.13 5.46
C VAL A 185 16.15 -0.37 4.75
N PHE A 186 16.78 -0.95 3.72
CA PHE A 186 17.82 -0.30 2.95
C PHE A 186 17.29 0.98 2.28
N VAL A 187 16.17 0.89 1.57
CA VAL A 187 15.60 2.05 0.86
C VAL A 187 15.14 3.13 1.85
N SER A 188 14.57 2.75 2.99
CA SER A 188 14.23 3.71 4.05
C SER A 188 15.47 4.45 4.57
N LYS A 189 16.60 3.77 4.79
CA LYS A 189 17.85 4.44 5.18
C LYS A 189 18.40 5.32 4.07
N LEU A 190 18.31 4.87 2.82
CA LEU A 190 18.68 5.66 1.65
C LEU A 190 17.86 6.94 1.52
N CYS A 191 16.54 6.87 1.73
CA CYS A 191 15.65 8.04 1.76
C CYS A 191 16.06 9.04 2.84
N LYS A 192 16.48 8.55 4.01
CA LYS A 192 17.00 9.42 5.08
C LYS A 192 18.24 10.19 4.63
N GLU A 193 19.20 9.52 3.98
CA GLU A 193 20.41 10.16 3.45
C GLU A 193 20.10 11.18 2.34
N LEU A 194 19.06 10.90 1.54
CA LEU A 194 18.58 11.78 0.48
C LEU A 194 17.64 12.89 0.98
N ASN A 195 17.30 12.90 2.27
CA ASN A 195 16.30 13.79 2.86
C ASN A 195 14.94 13.73 2.17
N PHE A 196 14.52 12.53 1.73
CA PHE A 196 13.20 12.29 1.17
C PHE A 196 12.19 11.96 2.28
N HIS A 197 10.97 12.48 2.17
CA HIS A 197 9.89 12.16 3.11
C HIS A 197 9.45 10.71 2.92
N HIS A 198 9.68 9.87 3.92
CA HIS A 198 9.49 8.41 3.83
C HIS A 198 9.03 7.80 5.16
N VAL A 199 8.49 6.59 5.09
CA VAL A 199 8.18 5.76 6.27
C VAL A 199 9.48 5.09 6.75
N PRO A 200 9.85 5.20 8.03
CA PRO A 200 11.03 4.51 8.57
C PRO A 200 10.77 3.02 8.76
N TYR A 201 11.62 2.17 8.19
CA TYR A 201 11.57 0.72 8.35
C TYR A 201 12.71 0.19 9.21
N GLU A 202 12.42 -0.87 9.96
CA GLU A 202 13.38 -1.60 10.80
C GLU A 202 13.23 -3.12 10.55
N LEU A 203 14.31 -3.90 10.77
CA LEU A 203 14.21 -5.35 10.79
C LEU A 203 13.73 -5.80 12.18
N GLU A 204 12.82 -6.75 12.20
CA GLU A 204 12.28 -7.37 13.40
C GLU A 204 12.30 -8.90 13.24
N THR A 205 12.56 -9.61 14.35
CA THR A 205 12.49 -11.07 14.36
C THR A 205 11.22 -11.49 15.08
N ILE A 206 10.33 -12.15 14.38
CA ILE A 206 9.07 -12.67 14.95
C ILE A 206 9.30 -13.98 15.70
N THR A 207 8.29 -14.47 16.43
CA THR A 207 8.33 -15.65 17.30
C THR A 207 8.82 -16.92 16.58
N SER A 208 8.51 -17.07 15.30
CA SER A 208 8.99 -18.19 14.47
C SER A 208 10.48 -18.13 14.11
N GLY A 209 11.20 -17.07 14.53
CA GLY A 209 12.59 -16.80 14.15
C GLY A 209 12.76 -16.17 12.77
N LYS A 210 11.68 -15.95 12.02
CA LYS A 210 11.74 -15.28 10.71
C LYS A 210 11.99 -13.78 10.86
N ILE A 211 12.85 -13.24 10.00
CA ILE A 211 13.10 -11.79 9.93
C ILE A 211 12.09 -11.15 8.98
N VAL A 212 11.44 -10.11 9.47
CA VAL A 212 10.45 -9.30 8.75
C VAL A 212 10.86 -7.82 8.76
N SER A 213 10.30 -7.01 7.89
CA SER A 213 10.36 -5.55 8.04
C SER A 213 9.20 -5.06 8.88
N SER A 214 9.44 -4.02 9.66
CA SER A 214 8.49 -3.39 10.57
C SER A 214 8.50 -1.88 10.36
N CYS A 215 7.33 -1.27 10.16
CA CYS A 215 7.21 0.17 10.03
C CYS A 215 6.03 0.72 10.86
N PRO A 216 6.11 1.97 11.36
CA PRO A 216 5.01 2.59 12.06
C PRO A 216 3.84 2.88 11.09
N LEU A 217 2.63 2.87 11.63
CA LEU A 217 1.47 3.45 10.98
C LEU A 217 1.71 4.94 10.74
N PHE A 218 1.42 5.43 9.53
CA PHE A 218 1.57 6.85 9.17
C PHE A 218 0.23 7.58 9.03
N THR A 219 -0.88 6.88 9.20
CA THR A 219 -2.22 7.42 9.36
C THR A 219 -2.58 7.54 10.85
N SER A 220 -3.70 8.13 11.17
CA SER A 220 -4.19 8.28 12.55
C SER A 220 -5.71 8.39 12.55
N GLY A 221 -6.34 8.50 13.71
CA GLY A 221 -7.78 8.79 13.81
C GLY A 221 -8.24 10.06 13.07
N ASP A 222 -7.33 10.98 12.71
CA ASP A 222 -7.65 12.23 12.00
C ASP A 222 -7.01 12.34 10.62
N ILE A 223 -6.04 11.49 10.29
CA ILE A 223 -5.31 11.51 9.02
C ILE A 223 -5.51 10.18 8.32
N GLU A 224 -6.00 10.23 7.10
CA GLU A 224 -6.21 9.07 6.24
C GLU A 224 -5.30 9.10 5.02
N TYR A 225 -5.01 7.92 4.49
CA TYR A 225 -4.27 7.71 3.26
C TYR A 225 -5.23 7.42 2.11
N ILE A 226 -5.13 8.20 1.04
CA ILE A 226 -5.90 8.01 -0.18
C ILE A 226 -4.93 7.60 -1.28
N PRO A 227 -4.96 6.33 -1.73
CA PRO A 227 -4.10 5.85 -2.80
C PRO A 227 -4.34 6.60 -4.11
N ALA A 228 -3.28 6.81 -4.88
CA ALA A 228 -3.36 7.53 -6.16
C ALA A 228 -4.28 6.87 -7.20
N TRP A 229 -4.60 5.57 -7.05
CA TRP A 229 -5.51 4.89 -7.96
C TRP A 229 -6.92 5.49 -7.96
N HIS A 230 -7.34 6.15 -6.88
CA HIS A 230 -8.64 6.81 -6.79
C HIS A 230 -8.85 7.86 -7.89
N ILE A 231 -7.78 8.52 -8.32
CA ILE A 231 -7.85 9.51 -9.40
C ILE A 231 -7.27 8.99 -10.72
N ALA A 232 -6.82 7.73 -10.75
CA ALA A 232 -6.16 7.15 -11.92
C ALA A 232 -7.14 6.60 -12.99
N ALA A 233 -8.39 6.34 -12.64
CA ALA A 233 -9.37 5.77 -13.57
C ALA A 233 -9.53 6.60 -14.87
N PRO A 234 -9.68 7.94 -14.83
CA PRO A 234 -9.78 8.76 -16.04
C PRO A 234 -8.47 8.84 -16.84
N LEU A 235 -7.31 8.44 -16.25
CA LEU A 235 -6.00 8.52 -16.91
C LEU A 235 -5.78 7.39 -17.92
N LYS A 236 -6.51 6.29 -17.84
CA LYS A 236 -6.36 5.11 -18.72
C LYS A 236 -6.48 5.46 -20.21
N ARG A 237 -7.23 6.50 -20.54
CA ARG A 237 -7.52 6.97 -21.91
C ARG A 237 -6.67 8.17 -22.33
N ARG A 238 -5.67 8.59 -21.55
CA ARG A 238 -4.84 9.76 -21.83
C ARG A 238 -3.48 9.36 -22.40
N ASP A 239 -3.01 10.08 -23.40
CA ASP A 239 -1.69 9.85 -24.01
C ASP A 239 -0.56 10.19 -23.04
N ASN A 240 -0.71 11.28 -22.28
CA ASN A 240 0.21 11.69 -21.23
C ASN A 240 -0.41 11.49 -19.86
N LYS A 241 -0.28 10.27 -19.33
CA LYS A 241 -0.81 9.88 -18.01
C LYS A 241 -0.21 10.71 -16.87
N TYR A 242 1.06 11.07 -16.97
CA TYR A 242 1.74 11.87 -15.94
C TYR A 242 1.14 13.27 -15.83
N GLN A 243 1.01 13.99 -16.96
CA GLN A 243 0.40 15.32 -16.95
C GLN A 243 -1.05 15.26 -16.49
N ALA A 244 -1.82 14.30 -17.01
CA ALA A 244 -3.20 14.12 -16.60
C ALA A 244 -3.34 13.82 -15.09
N PHE A 245 -2.39 13.10 -14.48
CA PHE A 245 -2.33 12.89 -13.04
C PHE A 245 -2.09 14.21 -12.29
N LEU A 246 -1.13 15.02 -12.73
CA LEU A 246 -0.87 16.33 -12.12
C LEU A 246 -2.08 17.29 -12.25
N ASP A 247 -2.77 17.24 -13.38
CA ASP A 247 -4.00 18.03 -13.60
C ASP A 247 -5.11 17.62 -12.61
N GLN A 248 -5.29 16.32 -12.35
CA GLN A 248 -6.21 15.83 -11.32
C GLN A 248 -5.78 16.27 -9.91
N CYS A 249 -4.49 16.18 -9.59
CA CYS A 249 -3.99 16.65 -8.30
C CYS A 249 -4.25 18.16 -8.11
N THR A 250 -4.10 18.95 -9.17
CA THR A 250 -4.41 20.38 -9.15
C THR A 250 -5.90 20.61 -8.95
N HIS A 251 -6.76 19.85 -9.65
CA HIS A 251 -8.22 19.93 -9.51
C HIS A 251 -8.67 19.72 -8.05
N PHE A 252 -8.05 18.76 -7.36
CA PHE A 252 -8.32 18.49 -5.95
C PHE A 252 -7.49 19.34 -4.96
N SER A 253 -6.75 20.34 -5.46
CA SER A 253 -5.91 21.24 -4.63
C SER A 253 -4.90 20.50 -3.74
N ILE A 254 -4.33 19.38 -4.23
CA ILE A 254 -3.34 18.60 -3.48
C ILE A 254 -1.99 19.30 -3.53
N PRO A 255 -1.40 19.68 -2.39
CA PRO A 255 -0.15 20.46 -2.38
C PRO A 255 1.10 19.59 -2.60
N ASN A 256 2.17 20.22 -3.10
CA ASN A 256 3.54 19.68 -3.16
C ASN A 256 3.74 18.38 -3.97
N VAL A 257 2.80 18.04 -4.86
CA VAL A 257 2.78 16.77 -5.61
C VAL A 257 4.04 16.61 -6.46
N LYS A 258 4.40 17.62 -7.25
CA LYS A 258 5.50 17.53 -8.24
C LYS A 258 6.84 17.20 -7.59
N ALA A 259 7.21 17.91 -6.53
CA ALA A 259 8.48 17.71 -5.84
C ALA A 259 8.58 16.30 -5.21
N HIS A 260 7.49 15.82 -4.64
CA HIS A 260 7.44 14.47 -4.06
C HIS A 260 7.53 13.39 -5.14
N LEU A 261 6.81 13.54 -6.26
CA LEU A 261 6.89 12.60 -7.38
C LEU A 261 8.29 12.58 -7.99
N ASP A 262 8.97 13.72 -8.12
CA ASP A 262 10.34 13.76 -8.63
C ASP A 262 11.28 12.97 -7.71
N ALA A 263 11.14 13.09 -6.39
CA ALA A 263 11.92 12.30 -5.43
C ALA A 263 11.60 10.80 -5.56
N THR A 264 10.32 10.44 -5.61
CA THR A 264 9.88 9.03 -5.75
C THR A 264 10.39 8.41 -7.05
N LEU A 265 10.21 9.08 -8.19
CA LEU A 265 10.64 8.55 -9.49
C LEU A 265 12.18 8.46 -9.62
N ALA A 266 12.92 9.37 -8.97
CA ALA A 266 14.37 9.29 -8.91
C ALA A 266 14.84 8.14 -8.01
N LEU A 267 14.15 7.90 -6.89
CA LEU A 267 14.40 6.76 -6.01
C LEU A 267 14.12 5.43 -6.72
N ASP A 268 12.96 5.30 -7.37
CA ASP A 268 12.59 4.12 -8.16
C ASP A 268 13.62 3.83 -9.26
N TYR A 269 14.07 4.90 -9.94
CA TYR A 269 15.14 4.80 -10.93
C TYR A 269 16.44 4.27 -10.31
N LEU A 270 16.84 4.74 -9.15
CA LEU A 270 18.07 4.35 -8.46
C LEU A 270 18.00 2.92 -7.93
N THR A 271 16.87 2.52 -7.36
CA THR A 271 16.69 1.23 -6.67
C THR A 271 16.06 0.14 -7.55
N LEU A 272 15.68 0.46 -8.81
CA LEU A 272 14.92 -0.44 -9.69
C LEU A 272 13.61 -0.94 -9.06
N ASN A 273 12.83 -0.03 -8.52
CA ASN A 273 11.49 -0.36 -8.07
C ASN A 273 10.59 -0.61 -9.29
N ASP A 274 10.19 -1.83 -9.52
CA ASP A 274 9.30 -2.21 -10.63
C ASP A 274 7.83 -2.28 -10.24
N ASP A 275 7.51 -2.01 -8.97
CA ASP A 275 6.18 -2.16 -8.37
C ASP A 275 5.57 -0.83 -7.85
N CYS A 276 6.08 0.31 -8.26
CA CYS A 276 5.53 1.62 -7.89
C CYS A 276 4.21 1.90 -8.62
N HIS A 277 3.20 1.05 -8.40
CA HIS A 277 1.87 1.26 -8.99
C HIS A 277 1.05 2.30 -8.21
N TYR A 278 -0.10 2.72 -8.75
CA TYR A 278 -0.96 3.75 -8.15
C TYR A 278 -1.51 3.41 -6.74
N GLY A 279 -1.31 2.21 -6.23
CA GLY A 279 -1.62 1.81 -4.85
C GLY A 279 -0.47 2.09 -3.87
N ASN A 280 0.79 2.19 -4.36
CA ASN A 280 1.99 2.31 -3.54
C ASN A 280 2.46 3.77 -3.34
N PHE A 281 1.67 4.73 -3.78
CA PHE A 281 1.79 6.14 -3.43
C PHE A 281 0.40 6.80 -3.47
N GLY A 282 0.27 7.95 -2.84
CA GLY A 282 -1.02 8.64 -2.75
C GLY A 282 -0.93 9.86 -1.85
N PHE A 283 -2.02 10.18 -1.22
CA PHE A 283 -2.22 11.45 -0.54
C PHE A 283 -2.59 11.24 0.92
N LEU A 284 -2.21 12.19 1.76
CA LEU A 284 -2.75 12.32 3.10
C LEU A 284 -3.87 13.37 3.09
N ARG A 285 -4.98 13.04 3.76
CA ARG A 285 -6.13 13.92 3.92
C ARG A 285 -6.54 13.97 5.40
N ASN A 286 -6.95 15.12 5.88
CA ASN A 286 -7.63 15.22 7.16
C ASN A 286 -9.06 14.68 7.00
N SER A 287 -9.42 13.68 7.78
CA SER A 287 -10.70 12.98 7.65
C SER A 287 -11.93 13.79 8.12
N THR A 288 -11.71 14.88 8.85
CA THR A 288 -12.77 15.77 9.35
C THR A 288 -12.98 16.97 8.43
N THR A 289 -11.88 17.65 8.05
CA THR A 289 -11.97 18.84 7.17
C THR A 289 -11.99 18.47 5.69
N LEU A 290 -11.62 17.24 5.33
CA LEU A 290 -11.43 16.72 3.97
C LEU A 290 -10.31 17.43 3.19
N GLU A 291 -9.50 18.21 3.87
CA GLU A 291 -8.37 18.95 3.30
C GLU A 291 -7.19 18.01 3.00
N PHE A 292 -6.63 18.09 1.79
CA PHE A 292 -5.41 17.36 1.46
C PHE A 292 -4.19 18.01 2.09
N LEU A 293 -3.39 17.19 2.78
CA LEU A 293 -2.16 17.62 3.45
C LEU A 293 -0.94 17.50 2.54
N GLY A 294 -1.05 16.79 1.43
CA GLY A 294 0.01 16.54 0.45
C GLY A 294 0.15 15.08 0.11
N MET A 295 1.31 14.72 -0.45
CA MET A 295 1.65 13.34 -0.74
C MET A 295 1.94 12.58 0.56
N ALA A 296 1.53 11.32 0.61
CA ALA A 296 1.95 10.39 1.65
C ALA A 296 3.48 10.17 1.62
N PRO A 297 4.12 9.85 2.77
CA PRO A 297 5.54 9.52 2.77
C PRO A 297 5.83 8.34 1.82
N ILE A 298 7.04 8.25 1.25
CA ILE A 298 7.46 7.12 0.41
C ILE A 298 7.46 5.84 1.27
N PHE A 299 6.81 4.78 0.78
CA PHE A 299 6.68 3.48 1.45
C PHE A 299 6.62 2.35 0.42
N ASP A 300 6.63 1.11 0.89
CA ASP A 300 6.48 -0.12 0.08
C ASP A 300 7.54 -0.27 -1.03
N ASN A 301 8.81 -0.29 -0.60
CA ASN A 301 9.97 -0.42 -1.48
C ASN A 301 10.63 -1.81 -1.40
N GLY A 302 9.90 -2.83 -0.97
CA GLY A 302 10.41 -4.20 -0.88
C GLY A 302 10.78 -4.80 -2.23
N ASN A 303 10.01 -4.47 -3.26
CA ASN A 303 10.18 -4.97 -4.63
C ASN A 303 11.21 -4.15 -5.42
N THR A 304 12.40 -4.01 -4.85
CA THR A 304 13.56 -3.28 -5.42
C THR A 304 14.79 -4.17 -5.51
N LEU A 305 15.87 -3.66 -6.04
CA LEU A 305 17.22 -4.27 -6.01
C LEU A 305 17.23 -5.74 -6.50
N TRP A 306 16.59 -5.99 -7.65
CA TRP A 306 16.60 -7.32 -8.32
C TRP A 306 16.02 -8.45 -7.46
N TYR A 307 15.06 -8.15 -6.57
CA TYR A 307 14.48 -9.11 -5.61
C TYR A 307 13.93 -10.38 -6.26
N ASN A 308 13.43 -10.29 -7.49
CA ASN A 308 12.84 -11.37 -8.28
C ASN A 308 13.79 -12.01 -9.29
N GLU A 309 15.04 -11.56 -9.35
CA GLU A 309 16.05 -12.13 -10.24
C GLU A 309 16.95 -13.12 -9.49
N MET A 310 17.01 -14.37 -9.95
CA MET A 310 17.89 -15.40 -9.35
C MET A 310 19.37 -15.02 -9.55
N THR A 311 19.71 -14.52 -10.72
CA THR A 311 21.06 -14.07 -11.07
C THR A 311 21.00 -12.62 -11.53
N ILE A 312 21.67 -11.74 -10.80
CA ILE A 312 21.78 -10.32 -11.16
C ILE A 312 22.80 -10.19 -12.29
N ASN A 313 22.40 -9.59 -13.39
CA ASN A 313 23.32 -9.21 -14.47
C ASN A 313 23.58 -7.68 -14.38
N PRO A 314 24.72 -7.25 -13.83
CA PRO A 314 25.03 -5.83 -13.70
C PRO A 314 25.14 -5.11 -15.04
N HIS A 315 25.45 -5.84 -16.12
CA HIS A 315 25.57 -5.29 -17.48
C HIS A 315 24.27 -5.36 -18.29
N ARG A 316 23.15 -5.78 -17.68
CA ARG A 316 21.84 -5.75 -18.37
C ARG A 316 21.49 -4.32 -18.76
N PRO A 317 21.16 -4.06 -20.04
CA PRO A 317 20.88 -2.71 -20.50
C PRO A 317 19.74 -2.07 -19.72
N PHE A 318 19.98 -0.90 -19.18
CA PHE A 318 19.07 -0.19 -18.28
C PHE A 318 17.66 0.01 -18.84
N HIS A 319 17.57 0.30 -20.15
CA HIS A 319 16.29 0.48 -20.85
C HIS A 319 15.41 -0.78 -20.90
N THR A 320 15.92 -1.94 -20.48
CA THR A 320 15.13 -3.19 -20.44
C THR A 320 14.36 -3.37 -19.16
N TYR A 321 14.71 -2.66 -18.07
CA TYR A 321 14.04 -2.80 -16.79
C TYR A 321 12.64 -2.14 -16.79
N PRO A 322 11.60 -2.86 -16.29
CA PRO A 322 10.25 -2.33 -16.20
C PRO A 322 10.15 -1.21 -15.16
N SER A 323 9.17 -0.36 -15.32
CA SER A 323 8.77 0.63 -14.32
C SER A 323 7.26 0.92 -14.37
N LEU A 324 6.73 1.46 -13.31
CA LEU A 324 5.36 1.92 -13.11
C LEU A 324 5.41 3.30 -12.42
N PRO A 325 4.32 4.10 -12.43
CA PRO A 325 3.03 3.86 -13.09
C PRO A 325 2.90 4.56 -14.45
N PHE A 326 3.72 5.56 -14.74
CA PHE A 326 3.50 6.47 -15.88
C PHE A 326 4.13 5.97 -17.18
N LYS A 327 5.23 5.27 -17.10
CA LYS A 327 5.93 4.64 -18.24
C LYS A 327 6.35 3.22 -17.87
N SER A 328 6.43 2.36 -18.88
CA SER A 328 6.78 0.95 -18.72
C SER A 328 8.28 0.67 -18.58
N LYS A 329 9.13 1.72 -18.60
CA LYS A 329 10.58 1.60 -18.51
C LYS A 329 11.18 2.76 -17.74
N HIS A 330 12.18 2.47 -16.89
CA HIS A 330 12.84 3.47 -16.05
C HIS A 330 13.50 4.60 -16.84
N ASP A 331 14.15 4.29 -17.97
CA ASP A 331 14.79 5.28 -18.85
C ASP A 331 13.79 6.28 -19.48
N LYS A 332 12.53 5.89 -19.58
CA LYS A 332 11.44 6.74 -20.05
C LYS A 332 10.79 7.51 -18.90
N GLN A 333 10.64 6.85 -17.75
CA GLN A 333 9.95 7.42 -16.60
C GLN A 333 10.78 8.52 -15.92
N ILE A 334 12.10 8.34 -15.81
CA ILE A 334 12.99 9.34 -15.21
C ILE A 334 12.91 10.72 -15.88
N LYS A 335 12.49 10.77 -17.14
CA LYS A 335 12.33 12.04 -17.89
C LYS A 335 11.24 12.95 -17.34
N TYR A 336 10.39 12.44 -16.45
CA TYR A 336 9.41 13.25 -15.71
C TYR A 336 10.02 13.98 -14.52
N VAL A 337 11.19 13.53 -14.03
CA VAL A 337 11.95 14.26 -13.01
C VAL A 337 12.58 15.49 -13.65
N THR A 338 12.10 16.66 -13.27
CA THR A 338 12.55 17.94 -13.81
C THR A 338 13.02 18.91 -12.72
N THR A 339 12.78 18.60 -11.45
CA THR A 339 13.31 19.35 -10.32
C THR A 339 14.75 18.90 -10.04
N PRO A 340 15.72 19.81 -9.91
CA PRO A 340 17.07 19.47 -9.49
C PRO A 340 17.05 18.85 -8.09
N LEU A 341 17.42 17.56 -8.00
CA LEU A 341 17.60 16.87 -6.74
C LEU A 341 19.07 16.94 -6.32
N THR A 342 19.31 17.07 -5.02
CA THR A 342 20.65 17.05 -4.45
C THR A 342 21.01 15.66 -4.00
N ILE A 343 21.99 15.03 -4.64
CA ILE A 343 22.55 13.74 -4.25
C ILE A 343 23.84 14.03 -3.44
N PRO A 344 23.94 13.59 -2.17
CA PRO A 344 25.16 13.74 -1.38
C PRO A 344 26.35 13.03 -2.03
N GLN A 345 27.51 13.66 -2.06
CA GLN A 345 28.73 13.04 -2.62
C GLN A 345 29.13 11.74 -1.90
N SER A 346 28.81 11.65 -0.60
CA SER A 346 29.06 10.46 0.22
C SER A 346 28.08 9.31 -0.05
N LEU A 347 27.01 9.53 -0.83
CA LEU A 347 25.90 8.57 -0.94
C LEU A 347 26.37 7.20 -1.41
N SER A 348 27.29 7.14 -2.39
CA SER A 348 27.84 5.87 -2.89
C SER A 348 28.47 5.06 -1.75
N LYS A 349 29.37 5.68 -1.00
CA LYS A 349 30.05 5.02 0.14
C LYS A 349 29.03 4.60 1.19
N THR A 350 28.17 5.50 1.62
CA THR A 350 27.14 5.24 2.64
C THR A 350 26.20 4.10 2.21
N ALA A 351 25.80 4.06 0.96
CA ALA A 351 24.94 2.98 0.44
C ALA A 351 25.65 1.62 0.50
N MET A 352 26.94 1.53 0.14
CA MET A 352 27.71 0.29 0.24
C MET A 352 27.83 -0.20 1.69
N GLU A 353 28.12 0.70 2.62
CA GLU A 353 28.20 0.38 4.06
C GLU A 353 26.84 -0.08 4.61
N LEU A 354 25.75 0.56 4.20
CA LEU A 354 24.38 0.16 4.55
C LEU A 354 24.04 -1.23 3.99
N MET A 355 24.38 -1.51 2.73
CA MET A 355 24.16 -2.82 2.15
C MET A 355 24.91 -3.90 2.95
N ASP A 356 26.18 -3.71 3.25
CA ASP A 356 26.96 -4.67 4.05
C ASP A 356 26.32 -4.92 5.42
N PHE A 357 25.94 -3.86 6.13
CA PHE A 357 25.37 -3.96 7.46
C PHE A 357 24.00 -4.62 7.50
N ILE A 358 23.13 -4.28 6.52
CA ILE A 358 21.75 -4.75 6.48
C ILE A 358 21.70 -6.19 5.99
N TYR A 359 22.30 -6.49 4.82
CA TYR A 359 22.19 -7.80 4.18
C TYR A 359 23.04 -8.89 4.86
N ALA A 360 24.05 -8.55 5.67
CA ALA A 360 24.75 -9.51 6.52
C ALA A 360 23.82 -10.31 7.45
N LYS A 361 22.63 -9.81 7.73
CA LYS A 361 21.61 -10.49 8.56
C LYS A 361 20.72 -11.45 7.76
N ASN A 362 20.88 -11.52 6.44
CA ASN A 362 20.10 -12.40 5.57
C ASN A 362 20.98 -13.53 5.04
N SER A 363 20.87 -14.70 5.66
CA SER A 363 21.64 -15.89 5.25
C SER A 363 21.34 -16.43 3.85
N ASN A 364 20.24 -15.96 3.20
CA ASN A 364 19.88 -16.35 1.85
C ASN A 364 20.55 -15.45 0.79
N ILE A 365 21.18 -14.35 1.19
CA ILE A 365 21.91 -13.45 0.29
C ILE A 365 23.38 -13.83 0.34
N THR A 366 23.87 -14.42 -0.75
CA THR A 366 25.30 -14.79 -0.88
C THR A 366 26.17 -13.55 -1.04
N GLU A 367 27.46 -13.69 -0.76
CA GLU A 367 28.45 -12.61 -0.96
C GLU A 367 28.53 -12.18 -2.43
N ASP A 368 28.47 -13.13 -3.37
CA ASP A 368 28.42 -12.84 -4.80
C ASP A 368 27.20 -12.01 -5.17
N ARG A 369 26.01 -12.38 -4.67
CA ARG A 369 24.78 -11.62 -4.89
C ARG A 369 24.89 -10.20 -4.36
N LEU A 370 25.37 -10.03 -3.13
CA LEU A 370 25.58 -8.72 -2.52
C LEU A 370 26.57 -7.87 -3.34
N THR A 371 27.65 -8.47 -3.83
CA THR A 371 28.62 -7.80 -4.70
C THR A 371 27.98 -7.32 -6.00
N MET A 372 27.16 -8.16 -6.64
CA MET A 372 26.41 -7.76 -7.84
C MET A 372 25.42 -6.63 -7.58
N MET A 373 24.68 -6.69 -6.46
CA MET A 373 23.77 -5.62 -6.03
C MET A 373 24.52 -4.29 -5.88
N LYS A 374 25.66 -4.29 -5.21
CA LYS A 374 26.49 -3.10 -5.00
C LYS A 374 27.02 -2.52 -6.32
N THR A 375 27.56 -3.36 -7.19
CA THR A 375 28.09 -2.96 -8.51
C THR A 375 26.99 -2.30 -9.34
N SER A 376 25.84 -2.97 -9.44
CA SER A 376 24.72 -2.45 -10.22
C SER A 376 24.14 -1.17 -9.63
N PHE A 377 24.08 -1.06 -8.30
CA PHE A 377 23.62 0.17 -7.65
C PHE A 377 24.56 1.35 -7.92
N ALA A 378 25.89 1.13 -7.87
CA ALA A 378 26.87 2.18 -8.13
C ALA A 378 26.73 2.70 -9.57
N GLU A 379 26.63 1.82 -10.57
CA GLU A 379 26.42 2.21 -11.98
C GLU A 379 25.13 3.05 -12.14
N ARG A 380 24.07 2.68 -11.46
CA ARG A 380 22.79 3.41 -11.52
C ARG A 380 22.87 4.77 -10.85
N LEU A 381 23.59 4.87 -9.75
CA LEU A 381 23.84 6.16 -9.08
C LEU A 381 24.62 7.11 -10.00
N ASP A 382 25.62 6.60 -10.73
CA ASP A 382 26.37 7.41 -11.69
C ASP A 382 25.47 7.88 -12.84
N MET A 383 24.61 6.99 -13.34
CA MET A 383 23.63 7.34 -14.39
C MET A 383 22.63 8.39 -13.92
N LEU A 384 22.12 8.27 -12.68
CA LEU A 384 21.21 9.25 -12.08
C LEU A 384 21.91 10.60 -11.92
N ASN A 385 23.14 10.63 -11.41
CA ASN A 385 23.94 11.84 -11.27
C ASN A 385 24.18 12.54 -12.63
N ALA A 386 24.52 11.75 -13.65
CA ALA A 386 24.69 12.25 -15.00
C ALA A 386 23.39 12.84 -15.59
N TYR A 387 22.23 12.25 -15.26
CA TYR A 387 20.93 12.77 -15.65
C TYR A 387 20.61 14.10 -14.92
N LEU A 388 20.73 14.12 -13.59
CA LEU A 388 20.40 15.29 -12.77
C LEU A 388 21.32 16.50 -13.05
N THR A 389 22.59 16.22 -13.44
CA THR A 389 23.53 17.30 -13.83
C THR A 389 23.06 18.04 -15.08
N LYS A 390 22.34 17.38 -15.99
CA LYS A 390 21.78 18.02 -17.20
C LYS A 390 20.53 18.86 -16.93
N LEU A 391 19.95 18.76 -15.73
CA LEU A 391 18.79 19.57 -15.32
C LEU A 391 19.19 20.91 -14.66
N LYS A 392 20.48 21.03 -14.26
CA LYS A 392 21.07 22.27 -13.72
C LYS A 392 21.52 23.19 -14.84
#